data_b8baa53b09b37f7b8f3c28ef9cb5ee6d
#
_entry.id   b8baa53b09b37f7b8f3c28ef9cb5ee6d
#
_cell.length_a   1.000
_cell.length_b   1.000
_cell.length_c   1.000
_cell.angle_alpha   90.00
_cell.angle_beta   90.00
_cell.angle_gamma   90.00
#
_symmetry.space_group_name_H-M   'P 1'
#
loop_
_entity.id
_entity.type
_entity.pdbx_description
1 polymer ?
#
loop_
_entity_poly.entity_id
_entity_poly.type
_entity_poly.pdbx_seq_one_letter_code
_entity_poly.pdbx_strand_id
1 'polypeptide(L)'
;MKVLVAPLDWGLGHATRCVPVVREFLRCGAEVELAVVNANANFFREVFPDLRQRLAPSYNIVYPKHGYNMALWLLKNSMHLNSIMRYEHHFAEEMVERHGYDVIFSDNRFAFYSKNAYSIYMTHQRRIAFPKAFSAFEGVGILWHSGIMRKFDEVWVPDMEFFPGYAGSLSHSGATPGDKPMHYVGPLSRFSEYVESQKKAEEVKLESDVDLMSVSEFMANSTSVEWNVQPRERYKVAAIVSGVEPARTRLETRLRKVLSDIPGHHVMILGKPSLGSKNWKEGNIEFWTHLATSEFADVVKRADFVVSRGGYSTVMDMAELGAKCIFVPTPGQFEQVVLAHDLSKAGYAAEIPEDDLSVETLTSAFESSAAMPLAEKQNLLRDAVENVVQKIRER
;
A
#
# COMPACT_ATOMS: atom_id res chain seq x y z
N MET A 1 -6.05 8.77 -25.41
CA MET A 1 -6.69 7.76 -24.54
C MET A 1 -7.07 8.42 -23.23
N LYS A 2 -8.30 8.23 -22.81
CA LYS A 2 -8.84 8.81 -21.59
C LYS A 2 -9.14 7.73 -20.56
N VAL A 3 -8.61 7.87 -19.35
CA VAL A 3 -8.65 6.85 -18.29
C VAL A 3 -9.35 7.38 -17.05
N LEU A 4 -10.28 6.61 -16.50
CA LEU A 4 -10.91 6.88 -15.21
C LEU A 4 -10.39 5.89 -14.17
N VAL A 5 -9.66 6.36 -13.18
CA VAL A 5 -9.12 5.55 -12.08
C VAL A 5 -10.01 5.66 -10.86
N ALA A 6 -10.50 4.53 -10.35
CA ALA A 6 -11.48 4.44 -9.28
C ALA A 6 -10.95 3.60 -8.09
N PRO A 7 -10.28 4.20 -7.11
CA PRO A 7 -9.87 3.51 -5.89
C PRO A 7 -11.07 3.25 -4.97
N LEU A 8 -11.06 2.11 -4.27
CA LEU A 8 -12.02 1.82 -3.22
C LEU A 8 -11.84 2.80 -2.04
N ASP A 9 -12.92 3.15 -1.38
CA ASP A 9 -12.97 4.13 -0.28
C ASP A 9 -12.75 3.54 1.13
N TRP A 10 -12.20 2.32 1.21
CA TRP A 10 -11.91 1.64 2.49
C TRP A 10 -10.54 2.03 3.06
N GLY A 11 -10.35 3.32 3.31
CA GLY A 11 -9.10 3.89 3.83
C GLY A 11 -8.12 4.35 2.75
N LEU A 12 -7.01 4.96 3.18
CA LEU A 12 -6.02 5.55 2.28
C LEU A 12 -5.18 4.52 1.51
N GLY A 13 -5.15 3.26 1.95
CA GLY A 13 -4.34 2.23 1.31
C GLY A 13 -4.67 1.98 -0.17
N HIS A 14 -5.95 2.07 -0.53
CA HIS A 14 -6.40 2.00 -1.92
C HIS A 14 -5.96 3.22 -2.73
N ALA A 15 -6.05 4.41 -2.15
CA ALA A 15 -5.60 5.63 -2.80
C ALA A 15 -4.08 5.61 -3.03
N THR A 16 -3.29 5.21 -2.03
CA THR A 16 -1.83 5.19 -2.12
C THR A 16 -1.31 4.22 -3.17
N ARG A 17 -1.89 3.03 -3.29
CA ARG A 17 -1.48 2.04 -4.31
C ARG A 17 -1.92 2.39 -5.73
N CYS A 18 -2.92 3.26 -5.90
CA CYS A 18 -3.29 3.78 -7.21
C CYS A 18 -2.32 4.86 -7.73
N VAL A 19 -1.48 5.47 -6.87
CA VAL A 19 -0.53 6.51 -7.28
C VAL A 19 0.41 6.03 -8.41
N PRO A 20 1.13 4.89 -8.27
CA PRO A 20 1.99 4.42 -9.36
C PRO A 20 1.21 4.08 -10.64
N VAL A 21 -0.01 3.57 -10.53
CA VAL A 21 -0.87 3.28 -11.70
C VAL A 21 -1.22 4.56 -12.46
N VAL A 22 -1.65 5.62 -11.75
CA VAL A 22 -1.96 6.92 -12.34
C VAL A 22 -0.73 7.49 -13.05
N ARG A 23 0.45 7.42 -12.42
CA ARG A 23 1.70 7.92 -13.01
C ARG A 23 2.08 7.18 -14.29
N GLU A 24 1.94 5.86 -14.33
CA GLU A 24 2.26 5.10 -15.54
C GLU A 24 1.28 5.39 -16.68
N PHE A 25 0.00 5.58 -16.43
CA PHE A 25 -0.94 6.04 -17.46
C PHE A 25 -0.59 7.45 -17.97
N LEU A 26 -0.25 8.38 -17.07
CA LEU A 26 0.20 9.73 -17.44
C LEU A 26 1.51 9.69 -18.26
N ARG A 27 2.47 8.84 -17.88
CA ARG A 27 3.73 8.62 -18.62
C ARG A 27 3.47 8.15 -20.05
N CYS A 28 2.45 7.32 -20.25
CA CYS A 28 2.03 6.86 -21.59
C CYS A 28 1.21 7.90 -22.37
N GLY A 29 1.06 9.13 -21.85
CA GLY A 29 0.34 10.21 -22.51
C GLY A 29 -1.19 10.10 -22.41
N ALA A 30 -1.72 9.34 -21.46
CA ALA A 30 -3.16 9.29 -21.21
C ALA A 30 -3.66 10.54 -20.47
N GLU A 31 -4.87 10.98 -20.80
CA GLU A 31 -5.65 11.90 -19.96
C GLU A 31 -6.25 11.08 -18.81
N VAL A 32 -5.86 11.37 -17.57
CA VAL A 32 -6.34 10.63 -16.40
C VAL A 32 -7.28 11.50 -15.57
N GLU A 33 -8.44 10.95 -15.24
CA GLU A 33 -9.35 11.50 -14.23
C GLU A 33 -9.53 10.49 -13.08
N LEU A 34 -9.89 10.98 -11.91
CA LEU A 34 -10.00 10.18 -10.69
C LEU A 34 -11.47 10.11 -10.23
N ALA A 35 -12.01 8.91 -10.07
CA ALA A 35 -13.31 8.69 -9.44
C ALA A 35 -13.12 8.45 -7.94
N VAL A 36 -13.25 9.49 -7.13
CA VAL A 36 -12.90 9.50 -5.71
C VAL A 36 -14.10 9.73 -4.82
N VAL A 37 -13.96 9.38 -3.56
CA VAL A 37 -14.87 9.74 -2.47
C VAL A 37 -14.20 10.80 -1.60
N ASN A 38 -14.98 11.61 -0.89
CA ASN A 38 -14.47 12.73 -0.08
C ASN A 38 -13.26 12.37 0.81
N ALA A 39 -13.24 11.14 1.37
CA ALA A 39 -12.15 10.67 2.22
C ALA A 39 -10.79 10.61 1.49
N ASN A 40 -10.80 10.29 0.19
CA ASN A 40 -9.57 10.13 -0.62
C ASN A 40 -9.25 11.36 -1.47
N ALA A 41 -10.23 12.27 -1.63
CA ALA A 41 -10.12 13.42 -2.52
C ALA A 41 -8.98 14.38 -2.11
N ASN A 42 -8.80 14.62 -0.82
CA ASN A 42 -7.74 15.50 -0.32
C ASN A 42 -6.37 14.93 -0.59
N PHE A 43 -6.17 13.62 -0.35
CA PHE A 43 -4.93 12.93 -0.66
C PHE A 43 -4.54 13.09 -2.14
N PHE A 44 -5.48 12.85 -3.05
CA PHE A 44 -5.19 13.00 -4.47
C PHE A 44 -4.98 14.45 -4.91
N ARG A 45 -5.57 15.44 -4.25
CA ARG A 45 -5.26 16.86 -4.52
C ARG A 45 -3.82 17.22 -4.13
N GLU A 46 -3.29 16.62 -3.09
CA GLU A 46 -1.89 16.81 -2.68
C GLU A 46 -0.91 16.14 -3.66
N VAL A 47 -1.22 14.92 -4.11
CA VAL A 47 -0.33 14.13 -4.97
C VAL A 47 -0.45 14.53 -6.45
N PHE A 48 -1.66 14.86 -6.90
CA PHE A 48 -2.00 15.20 -8.29
C PHE A 48 -2.92 16.44 -8.33
N PRO A 49 -2.39 17.65 -8.07
CA PRO A 49 -3.20 18.86 -7.99
C PRO A 49 -3.94 19.21 -9.29
N ASP A 50 -3.37 18.81 -10.43
CA ASP A 50 -3.92 19.16 -11.75
C ASP A 50 -4.93 18.14 -12.30
N LEU A 51 -5.07 16.98 -11.66
CA LEU A 51 -6.00 15.95 -12.14
C LEU A 51 -7.43 16.26 -11.71
N ARG A 52 -8.34 16.13 -12.68
CA ARG A 52 -9.78 16.28 -12.42
C ARG A 52 -10.29 15.12 -11.55
N GLN A 53 -11.05 15.48 -10.53
CA GLN A 53 -11.70 14.52 -9.63
C GLN A 53 -13.21 14.50 -9.87
N ARG A 54 -13.78 13.29 -9.94
CA ARG A 54 -15.21 12.99 -10.02
C ARG A 54 -15.67 12.38 -8.71
N LEU A 55 -16.78 12.87 -8.15
CA LEU A 55 -17.33 12.29 -6.94
C LEU A 55 -17.99 10.94 -7.28
N ALA A 56 -17.44 9.87 -6.76
CA ALA A 56 -17.94 8.51 -6.96
C ALA A 56 -18.86 8.05 -5.81
N PRO A 57 -19.72 7.05 -6.03
CA PRO A 57 -20.47 6.40 -4.96
C PRO A 57 -19.55 5.85 -3.88
N SER A 58 -19.98 5.95 -2.61
CA SER A 58 -19.28 5.37 -1.46
C SER A 58 -19.97 4.09 -1.02
N TYR A 59 -19.17 3.08 -0.65
CA TYR A 59 -19.68 1.87 -0.03
C TYR A 59 -20.16 2.09 1.42
N ASN A 60 -19.72 3.19 2.06
CA ASN A 60 -20.07 3.55 3.45
C ASN A 60 -19.98 2.39 4.43
N ILE A 61 -18.94 1.55 4.29
CA ILE A 61 -18.77 0.40 5.16
C ILE A 61 -18.30 0.86 6.53
N VAL A 62 -19.13 0.61 7.52
CA VAL A 62 -18.78 0.77 8.93
C VAL A 62 -18.30 -0.58 9.45
N TYR A 63 -17.02 -0.67 9.79
CA TYR A 63 -16.46 -1.88 10.39
C TYR A 63 -17.15 -2.18 11.73
N PRO A 64 -17.65 -3.42 11.94
CA PRO A 64 -18.18 -3.79 13.24
C PRO A 64 -17.09 -3.69 14.31
N LYS A 65 -17.46 -3.23 15.52
CA LYS A 65 -16.52 -3.05 16.64
C LYS A 65 -15.77 -4.33 17.04
N HIS A 66 -16.29 -5.50 16.67
CA HIS A 66 -15.69 -6.82 16.92
C HIS A 66 -15.58 -7.59 15.59
N GLY A 67 -14.37 -7.96 15.20
CA GLY A 67 -14.04 -8.56 13.89
C GLY A 67 -14.75 -9.88 13.54
N TYR A 68 -15.24 -10.65 14.53
CA TYR A 68 -15.98 -11.90 14.25
C TYR A 68 -17.29 -11.69 13.50
N ASN A 69 -17.77 -10.46 13.45
CA ASN A 69 -19.08 -10.15 12.87
C ASN A 69 -19.00 -9.75 11.38
N MET A 70 -17.81 -9.77 10.75
CA MET A 70 -17.70 -9.36 9.35
C MET A 70 -18.50 -10.25 8.40
N ALA A 71 -18.42 -11.57 8.55
CA ALA A 71 -19.19 -12.50 7.72
C ALA A 71 -20.71 -12.36 7.95
N LEU A 72 -21.12 -12.22 9.21
CA LEU A 72 -22.52 -11.94 9.56
C LEU A 72 -22.96 -10.54 9.07
N TRP A 73 -22.06 -9.57 9.11
CA TRP A 73 -22.30 -8.23 8.59
C TRP A 73 -22.51 -8.26 7.08
N LEU A 74 -21.65 -8.97 6.33
CA LEU A 74 -21.79 -9.16 4.88
C LEU A 74 -23.11 -9.85 4.52
N LEU A 75 -23.50 -10.91 5.25
CA LEU A 75 -24.78 -11.59 5.06
C LEU A 75 -25.96 -10.66 5.33
N LYS A 76 -25.97 -9.94 6.46
CA LYS A 76 -27.03 -9.00 6.82
C LYS A 76 -27.13 -7.83 5.84
N ASN A 77 -26.00 -7.40 5.29
CA ASN A 77 -25.93 -6.25 4.39
C ASN A 77 -25.86 -6.64 2.91
N SER A 78 -26.05 -7.91 2.57
CA SER A 78 -25.94 -8.38 1.17
C SER A 78 -26.89 -7.66 0.21
N MET A 79 -28.12 -7.35 0.62
CA MET A 79 -29.07 -6.56 -0.18
C MET A 79 -28.59 -5.10 -0.35
N HIS A 80 -28.05 -4.51 0.70
CA HIS A 80 -27.49 -3.17 0.66
C HIS A 80 -26.25 -3.12 -0.25
N LEU A 81 -25.35 -4.09 -0.11
CA LEU A 81 -24.17 -4.22 -0.96
C LEU A 81 -24.55 -4.37 -2.44
N ASN A 82 -25.53 -5.22 -2.75
CA ASN A 82 -26.06 -5.37 -4.10
C ASN A 82 -26.68 -4.07 -4.65
N SER A 83 -27.37 -3.30 -3.82
CA SER A 83 -27.93 -2.00 -4.21
C SER A 83 -26.81 -1.01 -4.54
N ILE A 84 -25.78 -0.90 -3.70
CA ILE A 84 -24.61 -0.05 -3.94
C ILE A 84 -23.89 -0.48 -5.21
N MET A 85 -23.66 -1.78 -5.42
CA MET A 85 -23.01 -2.30 -6.63
C MET A 85 -23.79 -1.95 -7.90
N ARG A 86 -25.14 -2.01 -7.87
CA ARG A 86 -25.95 -1.59 -9.01
C ARG A 86 -25.82 -0.09 -9.30
N TYR A 87 -25.84 0.73 -8.25
CA TYR A 87 -25.67 2.16 -8.37
C TYR A 87 -24.26 2.52 -8.89
N GLU A 88 -23.25 1.84 -8.38
CA GLU A 88 -21.87 2.00 -8.85
C GLU A 88 -21.71 1.65 -10.33
N HIS A 89 -22.30 0.54 -10.76
CA HIS A 89 -22.26 0.14 -12.16
C HIS A 89 -22.98 1.17 -13.07
N HIS A 90 -24.16 1.62 -12.66
CA HIS A 90 -24.87 2.67 -13.39
C HIS A 90 -24.06 3.96 -13.48
N PHE A 91 -23.42 4.36 -12.39
CA PHE A 91 -22.51 5.51 -12.38
C PHE A 91 -21.34 5.33 -13.33
N ALA A 92 -20.71 4.15 -13.36
CA ALA A 92 -19.59 3.87 -14.27
C ALA A 92 -20.03 3.96 -15.75
N GLU A 93 -21.20 3.38 -16.09
CA GLU A 93 -21.78 3.49 -17.45
C GLU A 93 -22.07 4.96 -17.81
N GLU A 94 -22.73 5.71 -16.93
CA GLU A 94 -23.01 7.12 -17.13
C GLU A 94 -21.73 7.96 -17.34
N MET A 95 -20.67 7.66 -16.60
CA MET A 95 -19.38 8.33 -16.74
C MET A 95 -18.76 8.06 -18.12
N VAL A 96 -18.80 6.82 -18.60
CA VAL A 96 -18.29 6.46 -19.92
C VAL A 96 -19.12 7.15 -21.02
N GLU A 97 -20.44 7.08 -20.96
CA GLU A 97 -21.33 7.67 -21.96
C GLU A 97 -21.16 9.20 -22.05
N ARG A 98 -21.05 9.88 -20.90
CA ARG A 98 -20.95 11.35 -20.86
C ARG A 98 -19.58 11.91 -21.16
N HIS A 99 -18.52 11.19 -20.83
CA HIS A 99 -17.16 11.72 -20.87
C HIS A 99 -16.22 10.98 -21.80
N GLY A 100 -16.65 9.86 -22.39
CA GLY A 100 -15.88 9.11 -23.40
C GLY A 100 -14.57 8.55 -22.85
N TYR A 101 -14.62 7.83 -21.71
CA TYR A 101 -13.45 7.13 -21.22
C TYR A 101 -13.18 5.87 -22.04
N ASP A 102 -11.95 5.71 -22.48
CA ASP A 102 -11.48 4.51 -23.18
C ASP A 102 -11.20 3.37 -22.20
N VAL A 103 -10.75 3.71 -21.00
CA VAL A 103 -10.36 2.76 -19.95
C VAL A 103 -11.00 3.13 -18.62
N ILE A 104 -11.56 2.14 -17.92
CA ILE A 104 -11.91 2.19 -16.51
C ILE A 104 -10.92 1.31 -15.73
N PHE A 105 -10.23 1.90 -14.78
CA PHE A 105 -9.39 1.19 -13.83
C PHE A 105 -10.05 1.16 -12.45
N SER A 106 -10.44 -0.02 -12.00
CA SER A 106 -11.16 -0.27 -10.76
C SER A 106 -10.24 -0.93 -9.73
N ASP A 107 -9.86 -0.21 -8.68
CA ASP A 107 -9.14 -0.80 -7.57
C ASP A 107 -10.11 -1.32 -6.51
N ASN A 108 -10.36 -2.62 -6.57
CA ASN A 108 -11.21 -3.39 -5.66
C ASN A 108 -12.67 -2.88 -5.53
N ARG A 109 -13.16 -2.13 -6.53
CA ARG A 109 -14.56 -1.71 -6.65
C ARG A 109 -15.30 -2.74 -7.50
N PHE A 110 -16.22 -3.47 -6.90
CA PHE A 110 -16.78 -4.71 -7.44
C PHE A 110 -17.68 -4.54 -8.67
N ALA A 111 -18.20 -3.34 -8.89
CA ALA A 111 -19.13 -3.07 -9.97
C ALA A 111 -18.76 -1.84 -10.81
N PHE A 112 -17.55 -1.31 -10.66
CA PHE A 112 -17.07 -0.16 -11.39
C PHE A 112 -16.45 -0.58 -12.73
N TYR A 113 -17.29 -1.01 -13.67
CA TYR A 113 -16.92 -1.43 -15.02
C TYR A 113 -17.96 -0.95 -16.03
N SER A 114 -17.60 -0.92 -17.32
CA SER A 114 -18.50 -0.60 -18.43
C SER A 114 -18.25 -1.53 -19.62
N LYS A 115 -19.28 -1.83 -20.39
CA LYS A 115 -19.16 -2.57 -21.65
C LYS A 115 -18.63 -1.70 -22.79
N ASN A 116 -18.72 -0.38 -22.65
CA ASN A 116 -18.31 0.60 -23.64
C ASN A 116 -16.89 1.16 -23.41
N ALA A 117 -16.18 0.69 -22.36
CA ALA A 117 -14.80 1.00 -22.07
C ALA A 117 -14.02 -0.26 -21.72
N TYR A 118 -12.71 -0.26 -21.89
CA TYR A 118 -11.85 -1.35 -21.42
C TYR A 118 -11.76 -1.32 -19.90
N SER A 119 -12.27 -2.34 -19.25
CA SER A 119 -12.42 -2.35 -17.79
C SER A 119 -11.38 -3.26 -17.13
N ILE A 120 -10.54 -2.69 -16.26
CA ILE A 120 -9.48 -3.38 -15.53
C ILE A 120 -9.89 -3.47 -14.05
N TYR A 121 -9.80 -4.66 -13.48
CA TYR A 121 -10.04 -4.90 -12.07
C TYR A 121 -8.74 -5.20 -11.34
N MET A 122 -8.36 -4.40 -10.36
CA MET A 122 -7.20 -4.66 -9.53
C MET A 122 -7.59 -5.15 -8.15
N THR A 123 -7.00 -6.26 -7.71
CA THR A 123 -7.16 -6.79 -6.35
C THR A 123 -5.95 -7.62 -5.91
N HIS A 124 -5.51 -7.43 -4.67
CA HIS A 124 -4.54 -8.31 -4.02
C HIS A 124 -5.21 -9.46 -3.25
N GLN A 125 -6.53 -9.40 -3.09
CA GLN A 125 -7.30 -10.40 -2.35
C GLN A 125 -8.08 -11.31 -3.32
N ARG A 126 -7.39 -12.19 -4.03
CA ARG A 126 -8.03 -13.26 -4.79
C ARG A 126 -8.74 -14.23 -3.83
N ARG A 127 -8.13 -14.46 -2.66
CA ARG A 127 -8.72 -15.19 -1.54
C ARG A 127 -9.20 -14.20 -0.48
N ILE A 128 -10.51 -14.16 -0.26
CA ILE A 128 -11.09 -13.40 0.86
C ILE A 128 -10.84 -14.21 2.14
N ALA A 129 -10.09 -13.64 3.07
CA ALA A 129 -9.79 -14.31 4.34
C ALA A 129 -11.02 -14.36 5.25
N PHE A 130 -11.40 -15.57 5.66
CA PHE A 130 -12.48 -15.82 6.62
C PHE A 130 -11.92 -16.28 7.96
N PRO A 131 -12.63 -16.01 9.08
CA PRO A 131 -12.33 -16.65 10.36
C PRO A 131 -12.35 -18.17 10.24
N LYS A 132 -11.50 -18.88 10.98
CA LYS A 132 -11.45 -20.35 10.97
C LYS A 132 -12.84 -20.99 11.15
N ALA A 133 -13.69 -20.42 12.00
CA ALA A 133 -15.07 -20.88 12.22
C ALA A 133 -15.98 -20.80 10.97
N PHE A 134 -15.61 -20.00 9.96
CA PHE A 134 -16.37 -19.77 8.73
C PHE A 134 -15.61 -20.24 7.48
N SER A 135 -14.54 -21.01 7.62
CA SER A 135 -13.74 -21.52 6.48
C SER A 135 -14.56 -22.33 5.47
N ALA A 136 -15.64 -22.99 5.89
CA ALA A 136 -16.57 -23.70 4.99
C ALA A 136 -17.23 -22.76 3.95
N PHE A 137 -17.31 -21.46 4.20
CA PHE A 137 -17.88 -20.47 3.28
C PHE A 137 -16.85 -19.88 2.30
N GLU A 138 -15.56 -20.21 2.43
CA GLU A 138 -14.51 -19.73 1.53
C GLU A 138 -14.82 -20.04 0.06
N GLY A 139 -15.31 -21.24 -0.23
CA GLY A 139 -15.68 -21.64 -1.59
C GLY A 139 -16.77 -20.74 -2.20
N VAL A 140 -17.76 -20.33 -1.41
CA VAL A 140 -18.81 -19.40 -1.85
C VAL A 140 -18.23 -18.02 -2.12
N GLY A 141 -17.33 -17.54 -1.25
CA GLY A 141 -16.61 -16.28 -1.44
C GLY A 141 -15.77 -16.29 -2.72
N ILE A 142 -15.07 -17.38 -3.00
CA ILE A 142 -14.27 -17.56 -4.21
C ILE A 142 -15.15 -17.52 -5.47
N LEU A 143 -16.28 -18.25 -5.46
CA LEU A 143 -17.21 -18.26 -6.60
C LEU A 143 -17.82 -16.87 -6.85
N TRP A 144 -18.24 -16.19 -5.79
CA TRP A 144 -18.78 -14.84 -5.88
C TRP A 144 -17.75 -13.86 -6.45
N HIS A 145 -16.53 -13.87 -5.94
CA HIS A 145 -15.46 -12.98 -6.39
C HIS A 145 -15.00 -13.31 -7.82
N SER A 146 -14.94 -14.60 -8.19
CA SER A 146 -14.70 -15.01 -9.59
C SER A 146 -15.77 -14.47 -10.53
N GLY A 147 -17.04 -14.47 -10.09
CA GLY A 147 -18.15 -13.87 -10.83
C GLY A 147 -18.02 -12.36 -11.01
N ILE A 148 -17.41 -11.65 -10.07
CA ILE A 148 -17.05 -10.23 -10.21
C ILE A 148 -15.94 -10.05 -11.23
N MET A 149 -14.82 -10.76 -11.09
CA MET A 149 -13.64 -10.66 -11.97
C MET A 149 -13.99 -10.87 -13.45
N ARG A 150 -14.90 -11.80 -13.74
CA ARG A 150 -15.34 -12.10 -15.12
C ARG A 150 -16.08 -10.96 -15.82
N LYS A 151 -16.51 -9.94 -15.08
CA LYS A 151 -17.20 -8.76 -15.67
C LYS A 151 -16.23 -7.75 -16.26
N PHE A 152 -14.95 -7.85 -15.91
CA PHE A 152 -13.89 -6.98 -16.41
C PHE A 152 -13.18 -7.63 -17.59
N ASP A 153 -12.48 -6.82 -18.38
CA ASP A 153 -11.71 -7.31 -19.52
C ASP A 153 -10.43 -7.99 -19.09
N GLU A 154 -9.78 -7.51 -18.01
CA GLU A 154 -8.63 -8.15 -17.39
C GLU A 154 -8.54 -7.86 -15.89
N VAL A 155 -7.76 -8.66 -15.19
CA VAL A 155 -7.53 -8.55 -13.75
C VAL A 155 -6.05 -8.30 -13.48
N TRP A 156 -5.76 -7.30 -12.64
CA TRP A 156 -4.40 -7.02 -12.16
C TRP A 156 -4.26 -7.42 -10.70
N VAL A 157 -3.17 -8.15 -10.41
CA VAL A 157 -2.80 -8.53 -9.05
C VAL A 157 -1.56 -7.73 -8.68
N PRO A 158 -1.67 -6.77 -7.77
CA PRO A 158 -0.54 -5.94 -7.36
C PRO A 158 0.36 -6.70 -6.38
N ASP A 159 1.05 -7.71 -6.88
CA ASP A 159 2.00 -8.57 -6.18
C ASP A 159 2.97 -9.19 -7.20
N MET A 160 3.94 -9.94 -6.71
CA MET A 160 4.83 -10.76 -7.53
C MET A 160 4.13 -12.08 -7.90
N GLU A 161 4.44 -12.65 -9.06
CA GLU A 161 3.86 -13.91 -9.50
C GLU A 161 4.32 -15.13 -8.68
N PHE A 162 5.55 -15.08 -8.14
CA PHE A 162 6.10 -16.16 -7.33
C PHE A 162 5.56 -16.11 -5.89
N PHE A 163 5.22 -17.25 -5.34
CA PHE A 163 4.83 -17.39 -3.93
C PHE A 163 6.05 -17.27 -2.98
N PRO A 164 5.96 -16.57 -1.84
CA PRO A 164 4.75 -15.96 -1.29
C PRO A 164 4.46 -14.55 -1.82
N GLY A 165 5.30 -13.96 -2.68
CA GLY A 165 5.19 -12.55 -3.00
C GLY A 165 5.21 -11.70 -1.73
N TYR A 166 4.38 -10.67 -1.69
CA TYR A 166 4.20 -9.81 -0.51
C TYR A 166 2.79 -9.91 0.10
N ALA A 167 1.84 -10.52 -0.62
CA ALA A 167 0.47 -10.71 -0.14
C ALA A 167 0.16 -12.19 0.21
N GLY A 168 1.15 -13.08 0.14
CA GLY A 168 1.03 -14.47 0.56
C GLY A 168 -0.11 -15.20 -0.12
N SER A 169 -0.85 -16.00 0.65
CA SER A 169 -1.99 -16.77 0.14
C SER A 169 -3.18 -15.91 -0.32
N LEU A 170 -3.24 -14.62 0.02
CA LEU A 170 -4.31 -13.74 -0.42
C LEU A 170 -4.28 -13.49 -1.93
N SER A 171 -3.09 -13.32 -2.52
CA SER A 171 -2.89 -13.05 -3.94
C SER A 171 -2.65 -14.31 -4.78
N HIS A 172 -2.15 -15.41 -4.18
CA HIS A 172 -1.72 -16.61 -4.91
C HIS A 172 -2.74 -17.75 -4.91
N SER A 173 -3.87 -17.57 -4.24
CA SER A 173 -4.94 -18.58 -4.21
C SER A 173 -6.32 -17.93 -4.32
N GLY A 174 -7.37 -18.72 -4.59
CA GLY A 174 -8.76 -18.27 -4.55
C GLY A 174 -9.36 -17.95 -5.92
N ALA A 175 -10.01 -16.79 -6.05
CA ALA A 175 -10.80 -16.42 -7.21
C ALA A 175 -9.98 -16.28 -8.50
N THR A 176 -10.59 -16.60 -9.62
CA THR A 176 -10.01 -16.46 -10.96
C THR A 176 -11.00 -15.80 -11.92
N PRO A 177 -10.50 -15.03 -12.91
CA PRO A 177 -11.35 -14.39 -13.91
C PRO A 177 -11.85 -15.36 -15.00
N GLY A 178 -11.58 -16.67 -14.90
CA GLY A 178 -11.87 -17.65 -15.95
C GLY A 178 -10.96 -17.45 -17.17
N ASP A 179 -11.54 -17.26 -18.35
CA ASP A 179 -10.79 -17.07 -19.60
C ASP A 179 -10.24 -15.63 -19.78
N LYS A 180 -10.53 -14.73 -18.85
CA LYS A 180 -10.02 -13.35 -18.90
C LYS A 180 -8.56 -13.30 -18.46
N PRO A 181 -7.72 -12.44 -19.09
CA PRO A 181 -6.32 -12.27 -18.68
C PRO A 181 -6.19 -11.86 -17.21
N MET A 182 -5.16 -12.38 -16.56
CA MET A 182 -4.77 -11.97 -15.20
C MET A 182 -3.26 -11.73 -15.16
N HIS A 183 -2.87 -10.54 -14.70
CA HIS A 183 -1.47 -10.10 -14.69
C HIS A 183 -1.03 -9.75 -13.28
N TYR A 184 0.12 -10.26 -12.87
CA TYR A 184 0.82 -9.76 -11.70
C TYR A 184 1.60 -8.51 -12.11
N VAL A 185 1.30 -7.38 -11.47
CA VAL A 185 1.84 -6.06 -11.85
C VAL A 185 2.94 -5.56 -10.89
N GLY A 186 3.41 -6.45 -10.01
CA GLY A 186 4.40 -6.13 -8.99
C GLY A 186 3.81 -5.38 -7.79
N PRO A 187 4.61 -5.19 -6.74
CA PRO A 187 4.21 -4.41 -5.57
C PRO A 187 4.01 -2.95 -5.94
N LEU A 188 2.90 -2.37 -5.48
CA LEU A 188 2.55 -0.98 -5.73
C LEU A 188 2.73 -0.16 -4.46
N SER A 189 3.78 0.66 -4.42
CA SER A 189 4.07 1.57 -3.33
C SER A 189 4.07 3.03 -3.78
N ARG A 190 3.57 3.92 -2.96
CA ARG A 190 3.70 5.37 -3.16
C ARG A 190 5.16 5.86 -3.09
N PHE A 191 6.07 5.05 -2.57
CA PHE A 191 7.48 5.37 -2.44
C PHE A 191 8.34 4.98 -3.63
N SER A 192 7.78 4.30 -4.66
CA SER A 192 8.56 3.84 -5.82
C SER A 192 9.32 4.97 -6.51
N GLU A 193 8.67 6.11 -6.74
CA GLU A 193 9.33 7.29 -7.34
C GLU A 193 10.40 7.91 -6.42
N TYR A 194 10.13 7.97 -5.11
CA TYR A 194 11.13 8.44 -4.15
C TYR A 194 12.38 7.56 -4.18
N VAL A 195 12.22 6.25 -4.18
CA VAL A 195 13.34 5.29 -4.25
C VAL A 195 14.09 5.41 -5.58
N GLU A 196 13.38 5.58 -6.69
CA GLU A 196 14.00 5.79 -8.01
C GLU A 196 14.78 7.10 -8.08
N SER A 197 14.24 8.18 -7.54
CA SER A 197 14.95 9.48 -7.51
C SER A 197 16.21 9.42 -6.66
N GLN A 198 16.18 8.71 -5.53
CA GLN A 198 17.37 8.52 -4.69
C GLN A 198 18.45 7.69 -5.40
N LYS A 199 18.07 6.60 -6.07
CA LYS A 199 19.01 5.78 -6.86
C LYS A 199 19.69 6.59 -7.97
N LYS A 200 18.92 7.36 -8.72
CA LYS A 200 19.48 8.26 -9.76
C LYS A 200 20.42 9.29 -9.17
N ALA A 201 20.08 9.86 -8.01
CA ALA A 201 20.96 10.82 -7.33
C ALA A 201 22.28 10.18 -6.85
N GLU A 202 22.22 8.93 -6.37
CA GLU A 202 23.39 8.15 -5.97
C GLU A 202 24.26 7.77 -7.19
N GLU A 203 23.65 7.36 -8.30
CA GLU A 203 24.36 7.07 -9.57
C GLU A 203 25.11 8.31 -10.10
N VAL A 204 24.42 9.46 -10.17
CA VAL A 204 25.03 10.74 -10.59
C VAL A 204 26.18 11.15 -9.66
N LYS A 205 26.02 10.93 -8.35
CA LYS A 205 27.09 11.21 -7.40
C LYS A 205 28.28 10.27 -7.60
N LEU A 206 28.05 8.99 -7.84
CA LEU A 206 29.11 8.02 -8.12
C LEU A 206 29.89 8.38 -9.40
N GLU A 207 29.19 8.77 -10.46
CA GLU A 207 29.81 9.24 -11.71
C GLU A 207 30.63 10.52 -11.49
N SER A 208 30.11 11.47 -10.68
CA SER A 208 30.85 12.70 -10.35
C SER A 208 32.07 12.42 -9.45
N ASP A 209 32.00 11.47 -8.54
CA ASP A 209 33.12 11.08 -7.69
C ASP A 209 34.18 10.32 -8.48
N VAL A 210 33.85 9.60 -9.53
CA VAL A 210 34.78 8.96 -10.47
C VAL A 210 35.51 10.02 -11.29
N ASP A 211 34.81 11.04 -11.78
CA ASP A 211 35.46 12.17 -12.49
C ASP A 211 36.36 13.02 -11.57
N LEU A 212 35.97 13.20 -10.28
CA LEU A 212 36.76 13.87 -9.27
C LEU A 212 38.03 13.08 -8.89
N MET A 213 38.04 11.76 -8.96
CA MET A 213 39.23 10.96 -8.74
C MET A 213 40.26 11.12 -9.86
N SER A 214 39.85 11.37 -11.09
CA SER A 214 40.73 11.74 -12.20
C SER A 214 41.29 13.19 -12.12
N VAL A 215 40.57 14.06 -11.40
CA VAL A 215 40.99 15.45 -11.13
C VAL A 215 41.76 15.57 -9.81
N SER A 216 41.63 14.63 -8.86
CA SER A 216 42.31 14.66 -7.56
C SER A 216 43.83 14.44 -7.67
N GLU A 217 44.34 13.84 -8.75
CA GLU A 217 45.76 13.82 -9.07
C GLU A 217 46.28 15.23 -9.44
N PHE A 218 45.41 16.14 -9.86
CA PHE A 218 45.73 17.51 -10.22
C PHE A 218 45.61 18.52 -9.06
N MET A 219 44.86 18.17 -7.99
CA MET A 219 44.60 19.09 -6.86
C MET A 219 45.22 18.66 -5.51
N ALA A 220 46.32 17.99 -5.48
CA ALA A 220 47.03 17.61 -4.25
C ALA A 220 47.53 18.81 -3.40
N ASN A 221 47.10 20.04 -3.69
CA ASN A 221 47.56 21.24 -2.97
C ASN A 221 46.49 22.27 -2.58
N SER A 222 45.22 21.90 -2.46
CA SER A 222 44.21 22.82 -1.93
C SER A 222 43.44 22.23 -0.74
N THR A 223 43.46 23.00 0.32
CA THR A 223 42.84 22.82 1.64
C THR A 223 41.47 22.13 1.59
N SER A 224 41.37 21.01 2.33
CA SER A 224 40.18 20.26 2.62
C SER A 224 39.06 21.14 3.21
N VAL A 225 38.02 21.37 2.44
CA VAL A 225 36.73 21.80 3.00
C VAL A 225 36.02 20.52 3.48
N GLU A 226 36.15 20.21 4.76
CA GLU A 226 35.36 19.18 5.41
C GLU A 226 33.87 19.61 5.42
N TRP A 227 33.10 19.02 4.53
CA TRP A 227 31.64 19.08 4.64
C TRP A 227 31.22 18.23 5.83
N ASN A 228 31.07 18.89 6.98
CA ASN A 228 30.62 18.28 8.22
C ASN A 228 29.10 17.97 8.13
N VAL A 229 28.74 17.00 7.28
CA VAL A 229 27.39 16.42 7.27
C VAL A 229 27.32 15.55 8.52
N GLN A 230 26.83 16.10 9.63
CA GLN A 230 26.54 15.33 10.83
C GLN A 230 25.63 14.16 10.43
N PRO A 231 26.02 12.91 10.67
CA PRO A 231 25.15 11.76 10.39
C PRO A 231 23.84 11.94 11.19
N ARG A 232 22.70 11.99 10.48
CA ARG A 232 21.40 12.08 11.16
C ARG A 232 21.26 10.91 12.12
N GLU A 233 20.79 11.19 13.33
CA GLU A 233 20.63 10.19 14.38
C GLU A 233 19.75 9.01 13.89
N ARG A 234 20.19 7.77 14.14
CA ARG A 234 19.45 6.56 13.80
C ARG A 234 18.42 6.24 14.87
N TYR A 235 17.33 5.63 14.45
CA TYR A 235 16.30 5.12 15.35
C TYR A 235 16.48 3.62 15.55
N LYS A 236 16.39 3.13 16.79
CA LYS A 236 16.32 1.69 17.06
C LYS A 236 15.01 1.11 16.54
N VAL A 237 13.89 1.82 16.76
CA VAL A 237 12.57 1.44 16.29
C VAL A 237 11.84 2.65 15.73
N ALA A 238 11.26 2.52 14.54
CA ALA A 238 10.20 3.38 14.04
C ALA A 238 8.85 2.67 14.21
N ALA A 239 8.02 3.19 15.11
CA ALA A 239 6.67 2.69 15.33
C ALA A 239 5.66 3.47 14.49
N ILE A 240 5.00 2.80 13.55
CA ILE A 240 4.01 3.40 12.65
C ILE A 240 2.62 3.01 13.14
N VAL A 241 1.94 3.96 13.76
CA VAL A 241 0.59 3.76 14.30
C VAL A 241 -0.43 4.10 13.22
N SER A 242 -1.21 3.11 12.84
CA SER A 242 -2.26 3.24 11.80
C SER A 242 -3.51 2.45 12.17
N GLY A 243 -4.57 2.62 11.40
CA GLY A 243 -5.83 1.90 11.56
C GLY A 243 -6.96 2.77 12.13
N VAL A 244 -8.12 2.13 12.31
CA VAL A 244 -9.34 2.78 12.80
C VAL A 244 -9.39 2.80 14.33
N GLU A 245 -10.10 3.79 14.88
CA GLU A 245 -10.35 3.83 16.33
C GLU A 245 -11.36 2.73 16.75
N PRO A 246 -11.22 2.16 17.95
CA PRO A 246 -10.23 2.44 19.02
C PRO A 246 -8.93 1.63 18.90
N ALA A 247 -8.79 0.77 17.89
CA ALA A 247 -7.64 -0.12 17.73
C ALA A 247 -6.31 0.64 17.52
N ARG A 248 -6.37 1.79 16.85
CA ARG A 248 -5.21 2.67 16.67
C ARG A 248 -4.70 3.22 18.02
N THR A 249 -5.57 3.81 18.81
CA THR A 249 -5.19 4.35 20.14
C THR A 249 -4.70 3.26 21.09
N ARG A 250 -5.27 2.06 21.02
CA ARG A 250 -4.82 0.91 21.82
C ARG A 250 -3.38 0.51 21.47
N LEU A 251 -3.05 0.42 20.18
CA LEU A 251 -1.69 0.14 19.73
C LEU A 251 -0.73 1.25 20.13
N GLU A 252 -1.10 2.53 19.93
CA GLU A 252 -0.31 3.69 20.36
C GLU A 252 0.08 3.58 21.84
N THR A 253 -0.90 3.31 22.71
CA THR A 253 -0.68 3.20 24.16
C THR A 253 0.26 2.05 24.53
N ARG A 254 0.08 0.87 23.89
CA ARG A 254 0.94 -0.30 24.17
C ARG A 254 2.38 -0.05 23.68
N LEU A 255 2.55 0.45 22.44
CA LEU A 255 3.88 0.72 21.89
C LEU A 255 4.62 1.80 22.70
N ARG A 256 3.95 2.86 23.13
CA ARG A 256 4.54 3.89 23.99
C ARG A 256 5.13 3.29 25.26
N LYS A 257 4.37 2.40 25.93
CA LYS A 257 4.82 1.72 27.15
C LYS A 257 6.00 0.79 26.87
N VAL A 258 5.92 -0.06 25.84
CA VAL A 258 6.97 -1.02 25.54
C VAL A 258 8.27 -0.33 25.10
N LEU A 259 8.18 0.69 24.23
CA LEU A 259 9.36 1.39 23.73
C LEU A 259 10.05 2.26 24.79
N SER A 260 9.32 2.78 25.80
CA SER A 260 9.96 3.52 26.89
C SER A 260 10.93 2.67 27.71
N ASP A 261 10.73 1.35 27.75
CA ASP A 261 11.52 0.40 28.51
C ASP A 261 12.62 -0.27 27.66
N ILE A 262 12.67 -0.03 26.35
CA ILE A 262 13.71 -0.57 25.45
C ILE A 262 14.83 0.48 25.29
N PRO A 263 16.11 0.12 25.47
CA PRO A 263 17.23 1.02 25.23
C PRO A 263 17.34 1.45 23.77
N GLY A 264 17.70 2.71 23.55
CA GLY A 264 17.92 3.30 22.24
C GLY A 264 16.99 4.48 21.98
N HIS A 265 17.19 5.14 20.84
CA HIS A 265 16.34 6.22 20.39
C HIS A 265 15.23 5.66 19.48
N HIS A 266 14.00 6.01 19.72
CA HIS A 266 12.84 5.56 19.00
C HIS A 266 12.07 6.70 18.37
N VAL A 267 11.30 6.44 17.32
CA VAL A 267 10.35 7.38 16.76
C VAL A 267 8.97 6.73 16.64
N MET A 268 7.93 7.50 16.91
CA MET A 268 6.55 7.06 16.80
C MET A 268 5.76 8.02 15.90
N ILE A 269 5.26 7.52 14.77
CA ILE A 269 4.42 8.26 13.82
C ILE A 269 2.96 7.88 14.07
N LEU A 270 2.15 8.85 14.53
CA LEU A 270 0.83 8.59 15.12
C LEU A 270 -0.31 8.46 14.09
N GLY A 271 -0.06 8.73 12.80
CA GLY A 271 -1.08 8.62 11.76
C GLY A 271 -2.28 9.55 11.96
N LYS A 272 -2.03 10.79 12.39
CA LYS A 272 -3.05 11.82 12.67
C LYS A 272 -2.91 13.03 11.73
N PRO A 273 -3.13 12.88 10.41
CA PRO A 273 -2.89 13.95 9.44
C PRO A 273 -3.76 15.20 9.68
N SER A 274 -4.96 15.05 10.24
CA SER A 274 -5.84 16.17 10.56
C SER A 274 -5.27 17.15 11.59
N LEU A 275 -4.24 16.75 12.35
CA LEU A 275 -3.57 17.61 13.33
C LEU A 275 -2.37 18.39 12.75
N GLY A 276 -2.09 18.21 11.46
CA GLY A 276 -0.87 18.70 10.80
C GLY A 276 0.38 17.97 11.29
N SER A 277 1.56 18.39 10.81
CA SER A 277 2.85 17.83 11.24
C SER A 277 3.31 18.55 12.50
N LYS A 278 3.25 17.85 13.65
CA LYS A 278 3.76 18.32 14.95
C LYS A 278 4.67 17.26 15.51
N ASN A 279 5.73 17.68 16.18
CA ASN A 279 6.65 16.78 16.86
C ASN A 279 6.91 17.20 18.32
N TRP A 280 7.28 16.24 19.14
CA TRP A 280 7.76 16.42 20.51
C TRP A 280 8.54 15.18 20.94
N LYS A 281 9.25 15.26 22.05
CA LYS A 281 10.03 14.16 22.62
C LYS A 281 9.59 13.87 24.05
N GLU A 282 9.43 12.59 24.36
CA GLU A 282 9.17 12.09 25.71
C GLU A 282 10.15 10.94 26.00
N GLY A 283 11.07 11.14 26.94
CA GLY A 283 12.12 10.16 27.26
C GLY A 283 12.99 9.85 26.02
N ASN A 284 13.03 8.58 25.65
CA ASN A 284 13.78 8.07 24.49
C ASN A 284 12.96 7.97 23.20
N ILE A 285 11.72 8.49 23.19
CA ILE A 285 10.80 8.42 22.04
C ILE A 285 10.55 9.83 21.49
N GLU A 286 10.76 10.00 20.19
CA GLU A 286 10.34 11.13 19.38
C GLU A 286 8.97 10.83 18.74
N PHE A 287 8.03 11.76 18.88
CA PHE A 287 6.67 11.62 18.36
C PHE A 287 6.41 12.56 17.21
N TRP A 288 5.71 12.06 16.20
CA TRP A 288 5.19 12.84 15.08
C TRP A 288 3.71 12.56 14.88
N THR A 289 2.90 13.60 14.78
CA THR A 289 1.47 13.42 14.47
C THR A 289 1.28 12.86 13.07
N HIS A 290 2.06 13.37 12.11
CA HIS A 290 2.07 12.99 10.71
C HIS A 290 3.39 13.44 10.06
N LEU A 291 3.81 12.75 9.00
CA LEU A 291 4.98 13.09 8.20
C LEU A 291 4.60 13.13 6.72
N ALA A 292 5.21 14.03 5.97
CA ALA A 292 5.16 14.02 4.50
C ALA A 292 5.84 12.75 3.95
N THR A 293 5.55 12.40 2.70
CA THR A 293 6.02 11.14 2.09
C THR A 293 7.54 10.98 2.14
N SER A 294 8.30 12.02 1.80
CA SER A 294 9.76 11.98 1.82
C SER A 294 10.35 11.88 3.23
N GLU A 295 9.79 12.64 4.18
CA GLU A 295 10.21 12.60 5.60
C GLU A 295 9.92 11.23 6.23
N PHE A 296 8.75 10.65 5.90
CA PHE A 296 8.39 9.31 6.34
C PHE A 296 9.38 8.26 5.83
N ALA A 297 9.73 8.31 4.55
CA ALA A 297 10.70 7.40 3.95
C ALA A 297 12.08 7.55 4.60
N ASP A 298 12.53 8.78 4.88
CA ASP A 298 13.79 9.05 5.57
C ASP A 298 13.80 8.47 6.99
N VAL A 299 12.72 8.62 7.74
CA VAL A 299 12.58 8.02 9.09
C VAL A 299 12.66 6.49 9.02
N VAL A 300 11.94 5.87 8.09
CA VAL A 300 11.94 4.40 7.92
C VAL A 300 13.35 3.89 7.56
N LYS A 301 14.04 4.55 6.63
CA LYS A 301 15.41 4.18 6.22
C LYS A 301 16.45 4.33 7.34
N ARG A 302 16.23 5.24 8.29
CA ARG A 302 17.10 5.44 9.46
C ARG A 302 16.77 4.53 10.64
N ALA A 303 15.69 3.76 10.59
CA ALA A 303 15.32 2.83 11.64
C ALA A 303 15.97 1.47 11.44
N ASP A 304 16.43 0.86 12.55
CA ASP A 304 16.89 -0.53 12.51
C ASP A 304 15.72 -1.49 12.31
N PHE A 305 14.56 -1.18 12.92
CA PHE A 305 13.33 -1.97 12.82
C PHE A 305 12.11 -1.06 12.70
N VAL A 306 11.10 -1.55 11.97
CA VAL A 306 9.80 -0.90 11.87
C VAL A 306 8.74 -1.77 12.52
N VAL A 307 7.98 -1.20 13.45
CA VAL A 307 6.82 -1.85 14.07
C VAL A 307 5.55 -1.20 13.54
N SER A 308 4.66 -2.00 12.95
CA SER A 308 3.42 -1.46 12.36
C SER A 308 2.29 -2.49 12.29
N ARG A 309 1.09 -2.04 11.91
CA ARG A 309 0.04 -2.94 11.44
C ARG A 309 0.44 -3.56 10.09
N GLY A 310 0.18 -4.86 9.92
CA GLY A 310 0.46 -5.60 8.70
C GLY A 310 -0.62 -5.42 7.62
N GLY A 311 -1.08 -4.20 7.36
CA GLY A 311 -1.99 -3.94 6.25
C GLY A 311 -1.27 -4.00 4.90
N TYR A 312 -1.94 -4.48 3.85
CA TYR A 312 -1.34 -4.69 2.53
C TYR A 312 -0.50 -3.50 2.03
N SER A 313 -1.06 -2.28 2.04
CA SER A 313 -0.31 -1.09 1.56
C SER A 313 0.92 -0.79 2.41
N THR A 314 0.86 -1.05 3.73
CA THR A 314 2.04 -0.91 4.59
C THR A 314 3.12 -1.93 4.23
N VAL A 315 2.72 -3.18 3.95
CA VAL A 315 3.66 -4.23 3.51
C VAL A 315 4.37 -3.79 2.23
N MET A 316 3.63 -3.28 1.23
CA MET A 316 4.21 -2.80 -0.03
C MET A 316 5.18 -1.61 0.19
N ASP A 317 4.78 -0.65 1.02
CA ASP A 317 5.59 0.51 1.35
C ASP A 317 6.89 0.10 2.07
N MET A 318 6.81 -0.84 3.01
CA MET A 318 7.98 -1.33 3.75
C MET A 318 8.91 -2.19 2.87
N ALA A 319 8.36 -2.99 1.98
CA ALA A 319 9.13 -3.75 1.00
C ALA A 319 9.90 -2.81 0.06
N GLU A 320 9.27 -1.77 -0.46
CA GLU A 320 9.91 -0.78 -1.33
C GLU A 320 11.04 -0.03 -0.62
N LEU A 321 10.89 0.24 0.67
CA LEU A 321 11.91 0.93 1.48
C LEU A 321 12.98 -0.01 2.05
N GLY A 322 12.87 -1.34 1.86
CA GLY A 322 13.81 -2.34 2.37
C GLY A 322 13.82 -2.44 3.90
N ALA A 323 12.71 -2.18 4.55
CA ALA A 323 12.61 -2.13 6.00
C ALA A 323 12.59 -3.54 6.63
N LYS A 324 13.18 -3.68 7.82
CA LYS A 324 12.98 -4.86 8.70
C LYS A 324 11.72 -4.66 9.51
N CYS A 325 10.70 -5.47 9.26
CA CYS A 325 9.37 -5.26 9.80
C CYS A 325 8.99 -6.25 10.89
N ILE A 326 8.30 -5.72 11.90
CA ILE A 326 7.61 -6.48 12.94
C ILE A 326 6.15 -6.08 12.85
N PHE A 327 5.31 -6.99 12.39
CA PHE A 327 3.89 -6.71 12.23
C PHE A 327 3.10 -7.07 13.47
N VAL A 328 2.25 -6.14 13.90
CA VAL A 328 1.31 -6.31 15.01
C VAL A 328 -0.11 -6.23 14.44
N PRO A 329 -0.70 -7.37 13.97
CA PRO A 329 -2.01 -7.35 13.33
C PRO A 329 -3.10 -6.79 14.23
N THR A 330 -4.06 -6.08 13.64
CA THR A 330 -5.25 -5.65 14.39
C THR A 330 -6.12 -6.86 14.72
N PRO A 331 -6.44 -7.11 16.00
CA PRO A 331 -7.32 -8.21 16.38
C PRO A 331 -8.65 -8.17 15.61
N GLY A 332 -8.99 -9.28 14.93
CA GLY A 332 -10.20 -9.40 14.13
C GLY A 332 -10.11 -8.86 12.70
N GLN A 333 -8.99 -8.32 12.26
CA GLN A 333 -8.73 -8.03 10.84
C GLN A 333 -7.97 -9.19 10.20
N PHE A 334 -8.72 -10.13 9.64
CA PHE A 334 -8.18 -11.41 9.13
C PHE A 334 -7.17 -11.22 8.00
N GLU A 335 -7.33 -10.22 7.15
CA GLU A 335 -6.34 -9.85 6.14
C GLU A 335 -4.97 -9.61 6.77
N GLN A 336 -4.89 -8.75 7.79
CA GLN A 336 -3.63 -8.43 8.46
C GLN A 336 -3.02 -9.65 9.17
N VAL A 337 -3.87 -10.51 9.75
CA VAL A 337 -3.41 -11.74 10.42
C VAL A 337 -2.81 -12.70 9.40
N VAL A 338 -3.46 -12.91 8.25
CA VAL A 338 -2.95 -13.78 7.18
C VAL A 338 -1.65 -13.22 6.60
N LEU A 339 -1.61 -11.92 6.29
CA LEU A 339 -0.40 -11.27 5.76
C LEU A 339 0.78 -11.39 6.71
N ALA A 340 0.62 -11.00 7.97
CA ALA A 340 1.69 -11.08 8.96
C ALA A 340 2.18 -12.52 9.14
N HIS A 341 1.26 -13.50 9.19
CA HIS A 341 1.59 -14.90 9.32
C HIS A 341 2.35 -15.45 8.11
N ASP A 342 1.86 -15.21 6.89
CA ASP A 342 2.50 -15.72 5.67
C ASP A 342 3.90 -15.11 5.47
N LEU A 343 4.05 -13.79 5.75
CA LEU A 343 5.35 -13.11 5.68
C LEU A 343 6.32 -13.57 6.77
N SER A 344 5.83 -13.84 7.98
CA SER A 344 6.65 -14.39 9.07
C SER A 344 7.14 -15.79 8.74
N LYS A 345 6.28 -16.65 8.19
CA LYS A 345 6.67 -17.98 7.70
C LYS A 345 7.71 -17.94 6.58
N ALA A 346 7.63 -16.93 5.73
CA ALA A 346 8.59 -16.74 4.64
C ALA A 346 9.94 -16.16 5.13
N GLY A 347 10.03 -15.75 6.41
CA GLY A 347 11.22 -15.09 6.95
C GLY A 347 11.38 -13.63 6.49
N TYR A 348 10.30 -12.98 6.00
CA TYR A 348 10.33 -11.61 5.49
C TYR A 348 9.98 -10.56 6.55
N ALA A 349 9.37 -10.98 7.66
CA ALA A 349 9.01 -10.13 8.78
C ALA A 349 8.88 -10.97 10.05
N ALA A 350 8.81 -10.33 11.21
CA ALA A 350 8.31 -10.96 12.43
C ALA A 350 6.83 -10.63 12.65
N GLU A 351 6.11 -11.51 13.34
CA GLU A 351 4.72 -11.31 13.75
C GLU A 351 4.63 -11.33 15.27
N ILE A 352 3.94 -10.34 15.85
CA ILE A 352 3.58 -10.33 17.28
C ILE A 352 2.07 -10.07 17.39
N PRO A 353 1.27 -10.99 17.95
CA PRO A 353 -0.11 -10.70 18.30
C PRO A 353 -0.20 -9.49 19.25
N GLU A 354 -1.19 -8.60 19.04
CA GLU A 354 -1.26 -7.35 19.83
C GLU A 354 -1.27 -7.60 21.34
N ASP A 355 -1.91 -8.69 21.79
CA ASP A 355 -2.01 -9.00 23.21
C ASP A 355 -0.70 -9.52 23.81
N ASP A 356 0.19 -10.05 23.00
CA ASP A 356 1.51 -10.57 23.38
C ASP A 356 2.63 -9.50 23.28
N LEU A 357 2.29 -8.26 22.87
CA LEU A 357 3.26 -7.19 22.67
C LEU A 357 3.85 -6.74 24.05
N SER A 358 5.10 -7.09 24.25
CA SER A 358 5.89 -6.80 25.46
C SER A 358 7.34 -6.43 25.09
N VAL A 359 8.15 -6.03 26.07
CA VAL A 359 9.58 -5.78 25.86
C VAL A 359 10.28 -7.06 25.40
N GLU A 360 9.98 -8.20 26.03
CA GLU A 360 10.60 -9.50 25.76
C GLU A 360 10.27 -9.97 24.34
N THR A 361 8.98 -9.95 23.94
CA THR A 361 8.56 -10.40 22.61
C THR A 361 9.08 -9.49 21.51
N LEU A 362 9.09 -8.17 21.74
CA LEU A 362 9.63 -7.23 20.75
C LEU A 362 11.15 -7.36 20.62
N THR A 363 11.88 -7.55 21.70
CA THR A 363 13.34 -7.75 21.66
C THR A 363 13.70 -9.07 20.96
N SER A 364 12.97 -10.16 21.22
CA SER A 364 13.15 -11.43 20.52
C SER A 364 12.85 -11.30 19.01
N ALA A 365 11.85 -10.48 18.64
CA ALA A 365 11.52 -10.24 17.25
C ALA A 365 12.63 -9.49 16.48
N PHE A 366 13.49 -8.70 17.15
CA PHE A 366 14.63 -8.06 16.49
C PHE A 366 15.62 -9.09 15.92
N GLU A 367 15.80 -10.23 16.59
CA GLU A 367 16.73 -11.29 16.16
C GLU A 367 16.17 -12.08 14.97
N SER A 368 14.85 -12.25 14.88
CA SER A 368 14.18 -13.02 13.83
C SER A 368 13.73 -12.18 12.63
N SER A 369 13.76 -10.84 12.73
CA SER A 369 13.30 -9.95 11.67
C SER A 369 14.37 -9.74 10.61
N ALA A 370 14.06 -10.07 9.36
CA ALA A 370 14.88 -9.75 8.20
C ALA A 370 14.21 -8.64 7.35
N ALA A 371 15.00 -8.00 6.49
CA ALA A 371 14.41 -7.11 5.47
C ALA A 371 13.66 -7.97 4.44
N MET A 372 12.48 -7.50 4.03
CA MET A 372 11.78 -8.12 2.92
C MET A 372 12.67 -8.06 1.68
N PRO A 373 12.74 -9.14 0.86
CA PRO A 373 13.51 -9.11 -0.36
C PRO A 373 12.97 -7.97 -1.23
N LEU A 374 13.87 -7.12 -1.69
CA LEU A 374 13.53 -6.13 -2.72
C LEU A 374 13.09 -6.90 -3.96
N ALA A 375 11.90 -6.61 -4.47
CA ALA A 375 11.51 -7.10 -5.78
C ALA A 375 12.59 -6.64 -6.76
N GLU A 376 13.18 -7.56 -7.52
CA GLU A 376 13.86 -7.17 -8.73
C GLU A 376 12.88 -6.30 -9.50
N LYS A 377 13.24 -5.04 -9.78
CA LYS A 377 12.36 -4.09 -10.45
C LYS A 377 12.13 -4.54 -11.89
N GLN A 378 11.30 -5.55 -12.04
CA GLN A 378 10.67 -5.84 -13.31
C GLN A 378 9.69 -4.71 -13.56
N ASN A 379 9.68 -4.17 -14.77
CA ASN A 379 8.76 -3.10 -15.17
C ASN A 379 7.30 -3.61 -15.33
N LEU A 380 6.87 -4.55 -14.49
CA LEU A 380 5.60 -5.25 -14.60
C LEU A 380 4.39 -4.33 -14.74
N LEU A 381 4.33 -3.27 -13.90
CA LEU A 381 3.25 -2.29 -14.01
C LEU A 381 3.33 -1.50 -15.31
N ARG A 382 4.53 -1.09 -15.70
CA ARG A 382 4.76 -0.36 -16.95
C ARG A 382 4.34 -1.19 -18.15
N ASP A 383 4.79 -2.44 -18.22
CA ASP A 383 4.46 -3.37 -19.31
C ASP A 383 2.95 -3.63 -19.38
N ALA A 384 2.29 -3.77 -18.24
CA ALA A 384 0.83 -3.94 -18.18
C ALA A 384 0.10 -2.70 -18.71
N VAL A 385 0.53 -1.49 -18.34
CA VAL A 385 -0.05 -0.23 -18.83
C VAL A 385 0.20 -0.07 -20.33
N GLU A 386 1.42 -0.30 -20.81
CA GLU A 386 1.77 -0.21 -22.23
C GLU A 386 0.96 -1.19 -23.08
N ASN A 387 0.75 -2.41 -22.61
CA ASN A 387 -0.12 -3.40 -23.25
C ASN A 387 -1.58 -2.92 -23.36
N VAL A 388 -2.11 -2.28 -22.32
CA VAL A 388 -3.47 -1.69 -22.36
C VAL A 388 -3.52 -0.54 -23.37
N VAL A 389 -2.53 0.35 -23.37
CA VAL A 389 -2.44 1.47 -24.33
C VAL A 389 -2.42 0.95 -25.76
N GLN A 390 -1.65 -0.10 -26.04
CA GLN A 390 -1.61 -0.73 -27.35
C GLN A 390 -2.97 -1.33 -27.73
N LYS A 391 -3.60 -2.12 -26.86
CA LYS A 391 -4.95 -2.70 -27.09
C LYS A 391 -6.00 -1.64 -27.42
N ILE A 392 -5.94 -0.48 -26.78
CA ILE A 392 -6.88 0.62 -27.04
C ILE A 392 -6.61 1.30 -28.38
N ARG A 393 -5.35 1.42 -28.81
CA ARG A 393 -4.99 2.00 -30.11
C ARG A 393 -5.38 1.09 -31.29
N GLU A 394 -5.48 -0.20 -31.05
CA GLU A 394 -5.85 -1.21 -32.05
C GLU A 394 -7.37 -1.42 -32.17
N ARG A 395 -8.17 -0.88 -31.24
CA ARG A 395 -9.65 -0.84 -31.31
C ARG A 395 -10.15 0.31 -32.16
#